data_e852aef159abaa33ae3d07b365a73dfd
#
_entry.id   e852aef159abaa33ae3d07b365a73dfd
#
_cell.length_a   1.000
_cell.length_b   1.000
_cell.length_c   1.000
_cell.angle_alpha   90.00
_cell.angle_beta   90.00
_cell.angle_gamma   90.00
#
_symmetry.space_group_name_H-M   'P 1'
#
loop_
_entity.id
_entity.type
_entity.pdbx_description
1 polymer ?
#
loop_
_entity_poly.entity_id
_entity_poly.type
_entity_poly.pdbx_seq_one_letter_code
_entity_poly.pdbx_strand_id
1 'polypeptide(L)'
;MQMTAVYSCVRILSEAIASLPLHIYRYTESGGKEKATESPLYFLLHDEPNMEMTSFVFRETLMTHLLLWGNAYAQIIRNGKGEVTALYPLMPDRMTVDRDENGRLYYEYMVSTDDAPINKKSTVRLPPYDVLHIPGLGFDGLVGYSPIAMAKNSIGMAIACEEYGSKFFANGAAPSGVLEHPGTIKDPSRVRESWTQTFGGSSNAHKVAVLEEGMKYTPISISPEQAQFLETRKFQINEIARIFRVPPHMVNKIEKHYSKNVSRNTGTDITDLEKRLNLLKP
;
A
#
# COMPACT_ATOMS: atom_id res chain seq x y z
N MET A 1 1.90 0.17 -6.03
CA MET A 1 2.16 1.15 -4.95
C MET A 1 1.42 2.48 -5.11
N GLN A 2 0.93 2.85 -6.28
CA GLN A 2 0.20 4.12 -6.48
C GLN A 2 -1.14 4.18 -5.74
N MET A 3 -1.76 3.04 -5.48
CA MET A 3 -3.00 2.97 -4.72
C MET A 3 -2.74 3.11 -3.22
N THR A 4 -3.38 4.10 -2.57
CA THR A 4 -3.14 4.46 -1.16
C THR A 4 -3.39 3.31 -0.18
N ALA A 5 -4.43 2.50 -0.38
CA ALA A 5 -4.74 1.37 0.49
C ALA A 5 -3.66 0.28 0.43
N VAL A 6 -3.16 -0.04 -0.77
CA VAL A 6 -2.04 -0.99 -0.94
C VAL A 6 -0.78 -0.45 -0.29
N TYR A 7 -0.44 0.82 -0.57
CA TYR A 7 0.73 1.48 0.05
C TYR A 7 0.67 1.43 1.57
N SER A 8 -0.48 1.77 2.17
CA SER A 8 -0.66 1.77 3.63
C SER A 8 -0.48 0.37 4.22
N CYS A 9 -1.07 -0.66 3.61
CA CYS A 9 -0.93 -2.04 4.08
C CYS A 9 0.52 -2.52 4.01
N VAL A 10 1.19 -2.29 2.88
CA VAL A 10 2.60 -2.68 2.67
C VAL A 10 3.48 -1.98 3.69
N ARG A 11 3.32 -0.67 3.86
CA ARG A 11 4.08 0.14 4.80
C ARG A 11 3.93 -0.35 6.24
N ILE A 12 2.69 -0.53 6.71
CA ILE A 12 2.41 -1.01 8.08
C ILE A 12 3.12 -2.34 8.36
N LEU A 13 3.02 -3.30 7.44
CA LEU A 13 3.61 -4.62 7.64
C LEU A 13 5.13 -4.60 7.53
N SER A 14 5.68 -3.82 6.59
CA SER A 14 7.13 -3.73 6.38
C SER A 14 7.81 -3.03 7.57
N GLU A 15 7.28 -1.91 8.04
CA GLU A 15 7.77 -1.20 9.21
C GLU A 15 7.64 -2.04 10.50
N ALA A 16 6.52 -2.78 10.65
CA ALA A 16 6.32 -3.65 11.81
C ALA A 16 7.37 -4.76 11.88
N ILE A 17 7.65 -5.45 10.78
CA ILE A 17 8.69 -6.49 10.73
C ILE A 17 10.09 -5.89 10.88
N ALA A 18 10.36 -4.76 10.23
CA ALA A 18 11.66 -4.10 10.30
C ALA A 18 12.01 -3.59 11.69
N SER A 19 11.02 -3.20 12.49
CA SER A 19 11.21 -2.73 13.87
C SER A 19 11.55 -3.83 14.86
N LEU A 20 11.28 -5.11 14.53
CA LEU A 20 11.59 -6.22 15.41
C LEU A 20 13.09 -6.53 15.37
N PRO A 21 13.79 -6.60 16.51
CA PRO A 21 15.21 -6.93 16.51
C PRO A 21 15.43 -8.41 16.11
N LEU A 22 16.34 -8.64 15.18
CA LEU A 22 16.73 -9.98 14.74
C LEU A 22 18.00 -10.38 15.47
N HIS A 23 17.90 -11.39 16.34
CA HIS A 23 19.03 -11.90 17.10
C HIS A 23 19.38 -13.31 16.69
N ILE A 24 20.69 -13.62 16.65
CA ILE A 24 21.20 -14.98 16.53
C ILE A 24 21.46 -15.53 17.92
N TYR A 25 21.05 -16.77 18.14
CA TYR A 25 21.25 -17.48 19.38
C TYR A 25 22.08 -18.74 19.14
N ARG A 26 22.96 -19.07 20.08
CA ARG A 26 23.59 -20.39 20.16
C ARG A 26 23.07 -21.17 21.36
N TYR A 27 23.03 -22.47 21.25
CA TYR A 27 22.72 -23.34 22.38
C TYR A 27 23.96 -23.48 23.30
N THR A 28 23.73 -23.40 24.60
CA THR A 28 24.74 -23.67 25.60
C THR A 28 24.76 -25.15 25.95
N GLU A 29 25.87 -25.65 26.45
CA GLU A 29 26.00 -27.06 26.89
C GLU A 29 24.99 -27.43 27.98
N SER A 30 24.53 -26.45 28.77
CA SER A 30 23.50 -26.62 29.81
C SER A 30 22.06 -26.66 29.25
N GLY A 31 21.86 -26.63 27.92
CA GLY A 31 20.54 -26.64 27.26
C GLY A 31 19.83 -25.28 27.20
N GLY A 32 20.50 -24.20 27.63
CA GLY A 32 20.02 -22.83 27.49
C GLY A 32 20.27 -22.24 26.09
N LYS A 33 19.85 -20.99 25.89
CA LYS A 33 20.15 -20.20 24.70
C LYS A 33 20.75 -18.87 25.10
N GLU A 34 21.83 -18.47 24.45
CA GLU A 34 22.44 -17.16 24.64
C GLU A 34 22.66 -16.47 23.32
N LYS A 35 22.67 -15.13 23.30
CA LYS A 35 22.88 -14.34 22.08
C LYS A 35 24.31 -14.52 21.59
N ALA A 36 24.46 -14.89 20.32
CA ALA A 36 25.79 -15.10 19.72
C ALA A 36 26.30 -13.77 19.12
N THR A 37 26.51 -12.77 19.98
CA THR A 37 26.90 -11.39 19.56
C THR A 37 28.30 -11.34 18.93
N GLU A 38 29.17 -12.33 19.21
CA GLU A 38 30.48 -12.45 18.59
C GLU A 38 30.46 -13.06 17.18
N SER A 39 29.31 -13.59 16.74
CA SER A 39 29.16 -14.12 15.39
C SER A 39 29.20 -13.01 14.36
N PRO A 40 30.01 -13.09 13.28
CA PRO A 40 29.95 -12.11 12.19
C PRO A 40 28.56 -11.95 11.58
N LEU A 41 27.77 -13.03 11.55
CA LEU A 41 26.39 -13.00 11.08
C LEU A 41 25.45 -12.20 12.00
N TYR A 42 25.79 -12.08 13.31
CA TYR A 42 25.01 -11.26 14.22
C TYR A 42 25.05 -9.80 13.78
N PHE A 43 26.22 -9.26 13.51
CA PHE A 43 26.40 -7.89 13.03
C PHE A 43 25.65 -7.65 11.71
N LEU A 44 25.81 -8.55 10.73
CA LEU A 44 25.14 -8.44 9.42
C LEU A 44 23.61 -8.44 9.53
N LEU A 45 23.03 -9.25 10.40
CA LEU A 45 21.56 -9.37 10.49
C LEU A 45 20.94 -8.39 11.48
N HIS A 46 21.68 -8.00 12.51
CA HIS A 46 21.17 -7.13 13.57
C HIS A 46 21.48 -5.66 13.32
N ASP A 47 22.66 -5.32 12.82
CA ASP A 47 23.14 -3.95 12.70
C ASP A 47 23.22 -3.49 11.24
N GLU A 48 24.18 -3.98 10.46
CA GLU A 48 24.49 -3.53 9.10
C GLU A 48 24.68 -4.70 8.12
N PRO A 49 23.68 -5.01 7.28
CA PRO A 49 23.81 -6.07 6.28
C PRO A 49 24.78 -5.72 5.15
N ASN A 50 25.02 -4.45 4.90
CA ASN A 50 25.96 -3.91 3.90
C ASN A 50 26.28 -2.45 4.22
N MET A 51 27.21 -1.85 3.46
CA MET A 51 27.67 -0.46 3.65
C MET A 51 26.63 0.62 3.28
N GLU A 52 25.52 0.25 2.64
CA GLU A 52 24.53 1.18 2.09
C GLU A 52 23.27 1.29 2.94
N MET A 53 23.00 0.29 3.79
CA MET A 53 21.75 0.26 4.54
C MET A 53 21.87 -0.38 5.91
N THR A 54 21.06 0.07 6.84
CA THR A 54 20.88 -0.55 8.16
C THR A 54 20.06 -1.83 8.07
N SER A 55 20.10 -2.65 9.09
CA SER A 55 19.28 -3.87 9.16
C SER A 55 17.78 -3.57 9.16
N PHE A 56 17.37 -2.40 9.65
CA PHE A 56 15.97 -1.95 9.55
C PHE A 56 15.57 -1.78 8.08
N VAL A 57 16.32 -0.97 7.31
CA VAL A 57 16.02 -0.71 5.89
C VAL A 57 16.08 -1.98 5.06
N PHE A 58 17.03 -2.86 5.35
CA PHE A 58 17.16 -4.15 4.68
C PHE A 58 15.91 -5.03 4.87
N ARG A 59 15.45 -5.19 6.12
CA ARG A 59 14.25 -5.99 6.42
C ARG A 59 12.98 -5.35 5.88
N GLU A 60 12.87 -4.01 5.96
CA GLU A 60 11.77 -3.27 5.37
C GLU A 60 11.69 -3.49 3.86
N THR A 61 12.85 -3.44 3.17
CA THR A 61 12.96 -3.69 1.73
C THR A 61 12.56 -5.12 1.38
N LEU A 62 13.11 -6.12 2.07
CA LEU A 62 12.76 -7.53 1.83
C LEU A 62 11.28 -7.80 2.08
N MET A 63 10.71 -7.23 3.16
CA MET A 63 9.29 -7.39 3.45
C MET A 63 8.42 -6.69 2.40
N THR A 64 8.82 -5.53 1.92
CA THR A 64 8.15 -4.83 0.82
C THR A 64 8.17 -5.67 -0.47
N HIS A 65 9.31 -6.28 -0.80
CA HIS A 65 9.43 -7.20 -1.93
C HIS A 65 8.49 -8.40 -1.78
N LEU A 66 8.48 -9.01 -0.61
CA LEU A 66 7.62 -10.15 -0.30
C LEU A 66 6.12 -9.81 -0.47
N LEU A 67 5.68 -8.66 0.02
CA LEU A 67 4.28 -8.21 -0.05
C LEU A 67 3.83 -7.82 -1.46
N LEU A 68 4.75 -7.35 -2.31
CA LEU A 68 4.42 -6.94 -3.67
C LEU A 68 4.58 -8.07 -4.70
N TRP A 69 5.68 -8.80 -4.64
CA TRP A 69 6.02 -9.84 -5.62
C TRP A 69 5.87 -11.28 -5.11
N GLY A 70 5.61 -11.44 -3.81
CA GLY A 70 5.49 -12.76 -3.20
C GLY A 70 6.82 -13.45 -2.92
N ASN A 71 7.93 -12.83 -3.25
CA ASN A 71 9.28 -13.33 -3.02
C ASN A 71 10.20 -12.18 -2.65
N ALA A 72 11.16 -12.44 -1.79
CA ALA A 72 12.24 -11.51 -1.48
C ALA A 72 13.58 -12.22 -1.66
N TYR A 73 14.53 -11.54 -2.27
CA TYR A 73 15.84 -12.07 -2.58
C TYR A 73 16.92 -11.13 -2.08
N ALA A 74 18.02 -11.69 -1.58
CA ALA A 74 19.24 -10.94 -1.35
C ALA A 74 20.44 -11.75 -1.82
N GLN A 75 21.41 -11.10 -2.47
CA GLN A 75 22.69 -11.69 -2.82
C GLN A 75 23.56 -11.80 -1.58
N ILE A 76 24.16 -12.94 -1.39
CA ILE A 76 25.13 -13.23 -0.31
C ILE A 76 26.53 -13.01 -0.86
N ILE A 77 27.20 -11.97 -0.39
CA ILE A 77 28.59 -11.68 -0.75
C ILE A 77 29.54 -12.38 0.23
N ARG A 78 30.54 -13.06 -0.30
CA ARG A 78 31.54 -13.79 0.49
C ARG A 78 32.94 -13.28 0.20
N ASN A 79 33.79 -13.36 1.22
CA ASN A 79 35.21 -13.11 1.05
C ASN A 79 35.94 -14.35 0.47
N GLY A 80 37.25 -14.23 0.22
CA GLY A 80 38.06 -15.32 -0.31
C GLY A 80 38.19 -16.55 0.63
N LYS A 81 37.75 -16.45 1.88
CA LYS A 81 37.67 -17.55 2.86
C LYS A 81 36.27 -18.19 2.91
N GLY A 82 35.31 -17.70 2.14
CA GLY A 82 33.93 -18.18 2.11
C GLY A 82 33.01 -17.58 3.20
N GLU A 83 33.54 -16.67 4.02
CA GLU A 83 32.77 -16.00 5.07
C GLU A 83 31.83 -14.95 4.45
N VAL A 84 30.58 -14.86 4.95
CA VAL A 84 29.60 -13.86 4.50
C VAL A 84 30.02 -12.48 5.00
N THR A 85 30.17 -11.54 4.08
CA THR A 85 30.60 -10.17 4.37
C THR A 85 29.51 -9.13 4.12
N ALA A 86 28.54 -9.41 3.26
CA ALA A 86 27.42 -8.51 2.99
C ALA A 86 26.20 -9.23 2.41
N LEU A 87 25.04 -8.57 2.54
CA LEU A 87 23.77 -8.98 1.96
C LEU A 87 23.17 -7.81 1.20
N TYR A 88 22.93 -7.97 -0.11
CA TYR A 88 22.32 -6.93 -0.96
C TYR A 88 20.96 -7.38 -1.49
N PRO A 89 19.87 -6.64 -1.25
CA PRO A 89 18.57 -6.96 -1.82
C PRO A 89 18.61 -7.00 -3.35
N LEU A 90 17.98 -8.01 -3.94
CA LEU A 90 17.80 -8.14 -5.38
C LEU A 90 16.33 -7.91 -5.73
N MET A 91 16.09 -7.20 -6.85
CA MET A 91 14.75 -6.89 -7.32
C MET A 91 14.03 -8.16 -7.79
N PRO A 92 12.86 -8.50 -7.20
CA PRO A 92 12.17 -9.75 -7.54
C PRO A 92 11.62 -9.81 -8.97
N ASP A 93 11.30 -8.67 -9.57
CA ASP A 93 10.84 -8.57 -10.97
C ASP A 93 11.96 -8.86 -12.00
N ARG A 94 13.21 -8.93 -11.54
CA ARG A 94 14.38 -9.26 -12.33
C ARG A 94 14.94 -10.66 -12.03
N MET A 95 14.30 -11.40 -11.14
CA MET A 95 14.74 -12.71 -10.68
C MET A 95 13.88 -13.81 -11.29
N THR A 96 14.53 -14.81 -11.88
CA THR A 96 13.91 -16.06 -12.32
C THR A 96 14.50 -17.21 -11.52
N VAL A 97 13.64 -18.09 -11.02
CA VAL A 97 14.03 -19.30 -10.30
C VAL A 97 13.72 -20.49 -11.21
N ASP A 98 14.73 -21.28 -11.53
CA ASP A 98 14.59 -22.40 -12.47
C ASP A 98 15.51 -23.57 -12.09
N ARG A 99 15.43 -24.68 -12.84
CA ARG A 99 16.26 -25.86 -12.68
C ARG A 99 17.03 -26.13 -13.95
N ASP A 100 18.28 -26.57 -13.79
CA ASP A 100 19.11 -27.00 -14.91
C ASP A 100 18.66 -28.39 -15.43
N GLU A 101 19.30 -28.86 -16.48
CA GLU A 101 19.05 -30.20 -17.12
C GLU A 101 19.23 -31.37 -16.12
N ASN A 102 19.97 -31.16 -15.04
CA ASN A 102 20.20 -32.15 -13.99
C ASN A 102 19.22 -31.98 -12.81
N GLY A 103 18.22 -31.08 -12.93
CA GLY A 103 17.25 -30.79 -11.86
C GLY A 103 17.78 -29.91 -10.74
N ARG A 104 19.00 -29.35 -10.84
CA ARG A 104 19.59 -28.48 -9.81
C ARG A 104 19.01 -27.09 -9.91
N LEU A 105 18.56 -26.54 -8.76
CA LEU A 105 18.03 -25.19 -8.66
C LEU A 105 19.11 -24.16 -8.98
N TYR A 106 18.75 -23.12 -9.73
CA TYR A 106 19.57 -21.92 -9.91
C TYR A 106 18.68 -20.68 -9.98
N TYR A 107 19.30 -19.54 -9.76
CA TYR A 107 18.68 -18.22 -9.86
C TYR A 107 19.30 -17.48 -11.03
N GLU A 108 18.46 -16.87 -11.87
CA GLU A 108 18.90 -16.05 -12.99
C GLU A 108 18.44 -14.61 -12.74
N TYR A 109 19.43 -13.72 -12.56
CA TYR A 109 19.19 -12.31 -12.27
C TYR A 109 19.52 -11.46 -13.50
N MET A 110 18.55 -10.63 -13.92
CA MET A 110 18.68 -9.70 -15.01
C MET A 110 19.38 -8.43 -14.54
N VAL A 111 20.63 -8.22 -14.94
CA VAL A 111 21.39 -7.01 -14.66
C VAL A 111 20.98 -5.93 -15.64
N SER A 112 20.50 -4.79 -15.14
CA SER A 112 20.29 -3.58 -15.93
C SER A 112 21.60 -2.83 -15.96
N THR A 113 22.23 -2.76 -17.13
CA THR A 113 23.29 -1.78 -17.39
C THR A 113 22.64 -0.62 -18.11
N ASP A 114 22.65 0.58 -17.53
CA ASP A 114 22.07 1.79 -18.12
C ASP A 114 22.70 2.16 -19.48
N ASP A 115 23.89 1.63 -19.75
CA ASP A 115 24.65 1.83 -21.00
C ASP A 115 24.51 0.70 -22.04
N ALA A 116 23.75 -0.36 -21.74
CA ALA A 116 23.59 -1.45 -22.72
C ALA A 116 22.51 -1.11 -23.75
N PRO A 117 22.74 -1.29 -25.05
CA PRO A 117 21.69 -1.16 -26.04
C PRO A 117 20.55 -2.11 -25.71
N ILE A 118 19.31 -1.63 -25.90
CA ILE A 118 18.01 -2.22 -25.52
C ILE A 118 17.89 -3.75 -25.81
N ASN A 119 18.76 -4.30 -26.61
CA ASN A 119 18.77 -5.71 -27.06
C ASN A 119 19.78 -6.63 -26.35
N LYS A 120 20.58 -6.16 -25.39
CA LYS A 120 21.46 -7.01 -24.57
C LYS A 120 21.08 -6.98 -23.11
N LYS A 121 20.05 -7.76 -22.74
CA LYS A 121 19.81 -8.11 -21.34
C LYS A 121 20.95 -9.03 -20.90
N SER A 122 21.81 -8.52 -20.04
CA SER A 122 22.84 -9.34 -19.39
C SER A 122 22.19 -10.07 -18.23
N THR A 123 22.19 -11.40 -18.23
CA THR A 123 21.73 -12.23 -17.12
C THR A 123 22.91 -12.85 -16.41
N VAL A 124 22.84 -12.92 -15.09
CA VAL A 124 23.85 -13.57 -14.24
C VAL A 124 23.18 -14.75 -13.54
N ARG A 125 23.80 -15.92 -13.67
CA ARG A 125 23.38 -17.12 -12.95
C ARG A 125 24.00 -17.14 -11.56
N LEU A 126 23.17 -17.24 -10.55
CA LEU A 126 23.57 -17.32 -9.13
C LEU A 126 23.23 -18.72 -8.61
N PRO A 127 24.16 -19.38 -7.93
CA PRO A 127 23.88 -20.64 -7.26
C PRO A 127 23.05 -20.42 -5.99
N PRO A 128 22.31 -21.44 -5.51
CA PRO A 128 21.42 -21.30 -4.35
C PRO A 128 22.14 -20.85 -3.07
N TYR A 129 23.38 -21.18 -2.89
CA TYR A 129 24.14 -20.80 -1.69
C TYR A 129 24.59 -19.33 -1.68
N ASP A 130 24.45 -18.61 -2.79
CA ASP A 130 24.75 -17.16 -2.89
C ASP A 130 23.49 -16.31 -2.94
N VAL A 131 22.31 -16.93 -2.75
CA VAL A 131 21.03 -16.21 -2.72
C VAL A 131 20.28 -16.55 -1.45
N LEU A 132 20.01 -15.52 -0.64
CA LEU A 132 18.99 -15.60 0.40
C LEU A 132 17.64 -15.41 -0.26
N HIS A 133 16.85 -16.48 -0.36
CA HIS A 133 15.49 -16.44 -0.89
C HIS A 133 14.48 -16.65 0.23
N ILE A 134 13.54 -15.72 0.34
CA ILE A 134 12.40 -15.78 1.26
C ILE A 134 11.12 -15.86 0.41
N PRO A 135 10.57 -17.06 0.19
CA PRO A 135 9.32 -17.22 -0.53
C PRO A 135 8.12 -16.89 0.36
N GLY A 136 7.09 -16.27 -0.23
CA GLY A 136 5.78 -16.12 0.38
C GLY A 136 4.93 -17.38 0.19
N LEU A 137 3.62 -17.22 0.32
CA LEU A 137 2.67 -18.29 0.03
C LEU A 137 2.76 -18.69 -1.44
N GLY A 138 3.13 -19.94 -1.71
CA GLY A 138 3.24 -20.51 -3.04
C GLY A 138 2.63 -21.88 -3.11
N PHE A 139 2.59 -22.46 -4.31
CA PHE A 139 2.05 -23.80 -4.54
C PHE A 139 3.13 -24.89 -4.39
N ASP A 140 4.33 -24.63 -4.89
CA ASP A 140 5.44 -25.59 -4.97
C ASP A 140 6.45 -25.49 -3.80
N GLY A 141 6.26 -24.51 -2.92
CA GLY A 141 7.20 -24.23 -1.82
C GLY A 141 8.53 -23.59 -2.26
N LEU A 142 8.71 -23.31 -3.55
CA LEU A 142 9.90 -22.66 -4.10
C LEU A 142 9.65 -21.18 -4.39
N VAL A 143 8.54 -20.88 -5.08
CA VAL A 143 8.21 -19.52 -5.50
C VAL A 143 6.86 -19.12 -4.93
N GLY A 144 6.83 -17.98 -4.24
CA GLY A 144 5.60 -17.41 -3.71
C GLY A 144 4.81 -16.67 -4.78
N TYR A 145 3.47 -16.69 -4.65
CA TYR A 145 2.58 -15.89 -5.48
C TYR A 145 2.62 -14.42 -5.07
N SER A 146 2.64 -13.53 -6.06
CA SER A 146 2.46 -12.11 -5.80
C SER A 146 1.07 -11.83 -5.20
N PRO A 147 0.96 -11.28 -3.99
CA PRO A 147 -0.32 -10.88 -3.42
C PRO A 147 -1.07 -9.89 -4.30
N ILE A 148 -0.34 -9.02 -5.00
CA ILE A 148 -0.91 -8.06 -5.95
C ILE A 148 -1.52 -8.78 -7.16
N ALA A 149 -0.83 -9.79 -7.71
CA ALA A 149 -1.35 -10.57 -8.83
C ALA A 149 -2.61 -11.37 -8.42
N MET A 150 -2.61 -11.95 -7.23
CA MET A 150 -3.77 -12.69 -6.70
C MET A 150 -4.97 -11.75 -6.44
N ALA A 151 -4.72 -10.52 -6.04
CA ALA A 151 -5.73 -9.49 -5.79
C ALA A 151 -6.05 -8.62 -7.02
N LYS A 152 -5.59 -8.99 -8.22
CA LYS A 152 -5.67 -8.17 -9.43
C LYS A 152 -7.06 -7.56 -9.69
N ASN A 153 -8.11 -8.36 -9.56
CA ASN A 153 -9.47 -7.91 -9.83
C ASN A 153 -9.95 -6.87 -8.79
N SER A 154 -9.69 -7.12 -7.50
CA SER A 154 -10.08 -6.20 -6.42
C SER A 154 -9.31 -4.88 -6.51
N ILE A 155 -8.01 -4.95 -6.80
CA ILE A 155 -7.18 -3.75 -6.98
C ILE A 155 -7.60 -3.00 -8.24
N GLY A 156 -7.88 -3.70 -9.35
CA GLY A 156 -8.34 -3.09 -10.59
C GLY A 156 -9.70 -2.37 -10.42
N MET A 157 -10.63 -2.99 -9.71
CA MET A 157 -11.92 -2.36 -9.37
C MET A 157 -11.72 -1.09 -8.53
N ALA A 158 -10.82 -1.15 -7.55
CA ALA A 158 -10.54 0.00 -6.69
C ALA A 158 -9.90 1.15 -7.47
N ILE A 159 -8.98 0.88 -8.41
CA ILE A 159 -8.39 1.89 -9.30
C ILE A 159 -9.47 2.50 -10.19
N ALA A 160 -10.35 1.69 -10.78
CA ALA A 160 -11.46 2.18 -11.60
C ALA A 160 -12.42 3.08 -10.80
N CYS A 161 -12.70 2.72 -9.53
CA CYS A 161 -13.49 3.57 -8.63
C CYS A 161 -12.79 4.90 -8.33
N GLU A 162 -11.47 4.90 -8.09
CA GLU A 162 -10.72 6.14 -7.87
C GLU A 162 -10.70 7.04 -9.10
N GLU A 163 -10.53 6.47 -10.28
CA GLU A 163 -10.55 7.20 -11.55
C GLU A 163 -11.93 7.79 -11.85
N TYR A 164 -12.97 7.00 -11.66
CA TYR A 164 -14.35 7.47 -11.80
C TYR A 164 -14.63 8.64 -10.85
N GLY A 165 -14.30 8.48 -9.56
CA GLY A 165 -14.48 9.53 -8.56
C GLY A 165 -13.70 10.79 -8.90
N SER A 166 -12.45 10.65 -9.33
CA SER A 166 -11.61 11.78 -9.75
C SER A 166 -12.24 12.56 -10.92
N LYS A 167 -12.70 11.86 -11.97
CA LYS A 167 -13.38 12.47 -13.12
C LYS A 167 -14.70 13.11 -12.71
N PHE A 168 -15.47 12.44 -11.85
CA PHE A 168 -16.75 12.94 -11.37
C PHE A 168 -16.58 14.28 -10.62
N PHE A 169 -15.63 14.36 -9.70
CA PHE A 169 -15.35 15.57 -8.94
C PHE A 169 -14.68 16.67 -9.78
N ALA A 170 -13.78 16.31 -10.71
CA ALA A 170 -13.11 17.25 -11.60
C ALA A 170 -14.11 17.94 -12.55
N ASN A 171 -15.11 17.21 -13.03
CA ASN A 171 -16.16 17.74 -13.90
C ASN A 171 -17.30 18.44 -13.13
N GLY A 172 -17.11 18.71 -11.84
CA GLY A 172 -18.07 19.46 -11.01
C GLY A 172 -19.23 18.61 -10.52
N ALA A 173 -19.11 17.29 -10.46
CA ALA A 173 -20.17 16.34 -10.13
C ALA A 173 -21.40 16.51 -11.08
N ALA A 174 -22.46 15.75 -10.95
CA ALA A 174 -23.68 16.02 -11.72
C ALA A 174 -24.08 17.52 -11.59
N PRO A 175 -24.68 18.14 -12.62
CA PRO A 175 -25.12 19.53 -12.51
C PRO A 175 -25.86 19.71 -11.19
N SER A 176 -25.41 20.66 -10.37
CA SER A 176 -25.97 20.88 -9.02
C SER A 176 -27.49 21.20 -9.06
N GLY A 177 -28.00 21.41 -10.23
CA GLY A 177 -29.41 21.66 -10.48
C GLY A 177 -29.74 21.96 -11.96
N VAL A 178 -30.98 22.04 -12.22
CA VAL A 178 -31.57 22.45 -13.54
C VAL A 178 -32.12 23.87 -13.42
N LEU A 179 -31.74 24.73 -14.36
CA LEU A 179 -32.35 26.02 -14.56
C LEU A 179 -33.50 25.85 -15.55
N GLU A 180 -34.71 26.04 -15.08
CA GLU A 180 -35.92 26.01 -15.88
C GLU A 180 -36.36 27.44 -16.26
N HIS A 181 -36.71 27.66 -17.53
CA HIS A 181 -37.23 28.94 -18.03
C HIS A 181 -38.59 28.72 -18.69
N PRO A 182 -39.60 29.53 -18.41
CA PRO A 182 -40.95 29.32 -18.94
C PRO A 182 -41.09 29.53 -20.44
N GLY A 183 -40.11 30.17 -21.09
CA GLY A 183 -40.05 30.42 -22.52
C GLY A 183 -38.81 29.81 -23.17
N THR A 184 -38.59 30.17 -24.45
CA THR A 184 -37.42 29.70 -25.21
C THR A 184 -36.21 30.60 -24.96
N ILE A 185 -35.11 30.06 -24.49
CA ILE A 185 -33.82 30.76 -24.33
C ILE A 185 -33.13 30.79 -25.68
N LYS A 186 -32.86 31.99 -26.21
CA LYS A 186 -32.18 32.17 -27.52
C LYS A 186 -30.76 31.64 -27.53
N ASP A 187 -30.04 31.76 -26.41
CA ASP A 187 -28.66 31.29 -26.25
C ASP A 187 -28.49 30.59 -24.91
N PRO A 188 -28.72 29.26 -24.85
CA PRO A 188 -28.54 28.48 -23.64
C PRO A 188 -27.05 28.41 -23.18
N SER A 189 -26.11 28.56 -24.12
CA SER A 189 -24.68 28.49 -23.81
C SER A 189 -24.24 29.69 -22.97
N ARG A 190 -24.68 30.89 -23.36
CA ARG A 190 -24.41 32.12 -22.63
C ARG A 190 -24.97 32.11 -21.20
N VAL A 191 -26.16 31.55 -21.02
CA VAL A 191 -26.77 31.42 -19.68
C VAL A 191 -25.96 30.46 -18.83
N ARG A 192 -25.51 29.32 -19.39
CA ARG A 192 -24.69 28.34 -18.70
C ARG A 192 -23.33 28.92 -18.31
N GLU A 193 -22.65 29.64 -19.20
CA GLU A 193 -21.38 30.29 -18.93
C GLU A 193 -21.50 31.33 -17.84
N SER A 194 -22.50 32.23 -17.92
CA SER A 194 -22.77 33.23 -16.89
C SER A 194 -23.03 32.58 -15.52
N TRP A 195 -23.82 31.51 -15.49
CA TRP A 195 -24.08 30.76 -14.27
C TRP A 195 -22.81 30.15 -13.68
N THR A 196 -22.00 29.50 -14.53
CA THR A 196 -20.74 28.86 -14.10
C THR A 196 -19.76 29.91 -13.61
N GLN A 197 -19.64 31.08 -14.25
CA GLN A 197 -18.76 32.15 -13.80
C GLN A 197 -19.19 32.74 -12.46
N THR A 198 -20.49 32.89 -12.24
CA THR A 198 -21.04 33.55 -11.06
C THR A 198 -21.11 32.61 -9.85
N PHE A 199 -21.45 31.34 -10.05
CA PHE A 199 -21.76 30.38 -8.99
C PHE A 199 -20.84 29.14 -8.99
N GLY A 200 -20.03 28.95 -10.04
CA GLY A 200 -19.08 27.84 -10.13
C GLY A 200 -17.84 28.07 -9.26
N GLY A 201 -17.23 26.96 -8.81
CA GLY A 201 -15.99 26.96 -8.03
C GLY A 201 -16.20 27.12 -6.52
N SER A 202 -15.20 26.66 -5.76
CA SER A 202 -15.25 26.64 -4.28
C SER A 202 -15.30 28.04 -3.65
N SER A 203 -14.77 29.06 -4.32
CA SER A 203 -14.79 30.45 -3.87
C SER A 203 -16.16 31.13 -3.99
N ASN A 204 -17.07 30.57 -4.76
CA ASN A 204 -18.42 31.09 -4.96
C ASN A 204 -19.49 30.32 -4.19
N ALA A 205 -19.09 29.35 -3.37
CA ALA A 205 -19.98 28.61 -2.50
C ALA A 205 -20.74 29.58 -1.57
N HIS A 206 -22.04 29.39 -1.41
CA HIS A 206 -22.95 30.21 -0.57
C HIS A 206 -23.36 31.59 -1.10
N LYS A 207 -23.06 31.93 -2.36
CA LYS A 207 -23.67 33.14 -2.99
C LYS A 207 -25.14 32.96 -3.22
N VAL A 208 -25.93 34.02 -2.98
CA VAL A 208 -27.36 34.03 -3.27
C VAL A 208 -27.54 34.20 -4.76
N ALA A 209 -28.33 33.32 -5.38
CA ALA A 209 -28.71 33.41 -6.79
C ALA A 209 -29.99 34.22 -6.90
N VAL A 210 -29.97 35.24 -7.77
CA VAL A 210 -31.17 35.96 -8.17
C VAL A 210 -31.59 35.47 -9.55
N LEU A 211 -32.81 34.98 -9.67
CA LEU A 211 -33.36 34.42 -10.88
C LEU A 211 -34.39 35.41 -11.47
N GLU A 212 -34.21 35.77 -12.73
CA GLU A 212 -35.06 36.71 -13.45
C GLU A 212 -36.04 35.98 -14.40
N GLU A 213 -37.04 36.68 -14.92
CA GLU A 213 -37.96 36.22 -15.95
C GLU A 213 -38.68 34.88 -15.65
N GLY A 214 -38.93 34.61 -14.38
CA GLY A 214 -39.65 33.40 -13.98
C GLY A 214 -38.81 32.12 -14.03
N MET A 215 -37.51 32.23 -14.14
CA MET A 215 -36.61 31.09 -14.03
C MET A 215 -36.75 30.41 -12.66
N LYS A 216 -36.63 29.09 -12.65
CA LYS A 216 -36.58 28.27 -11.44
C LYS A 216 -35.31 27.46 -11.41
N TYR A 217 -34.72 27.35 -10.25
CA TYR A 217 -33.60 26.44 -10.00
C TYR A 217 -34.09 25.23 -9.20
N THR A 218 -34.02 24.07 -9.81
CA THR A 218 -34.32 22.80 -9.15
C THR A 218 -33.01 22.07 -8.82
N PRO A 219 -32.62 21.99 -7.55
CA PRO A 219 -31.41 21.26 -7.19
C PRO A 219 -31.58 19.77 -7.48
N ILE A 220 -30.59 19.17 -8.12
CA ILE A 220 -30.51 17.74 -8.28
C ILE A 220 -29.86 17.23 -7.00
N SER A 221 -30.60 16.50 -6.16
CA SER A 221 -30.08 15.87 -4.96
C SER A 221 -29.03 14.79 -5.33
N ILE A 222 -28.13 14.48 -4.40
CA ILE A 222 -27.18 13.36 -4.53
C ILE A 222 -27.99 12.12 -4.91
N SER A 223 -27.73 11.56 -6.09
CA SER A 223 -28.44 10.37 -6.53
C SER A 223 -28.11 9.18 -5.63
N PRO A 224 -29.00 8.19 -5.48
CA PRO A 224 -28.71 6.95 -4.75
C PRO A 224 -27.43 6.27 -5.25
N GLU A 225 -27.10 6.41 -6.53
CA GLU A 225 -25.88 5.91 -7.15
C GLU A 225 -24.61 6.56 -6.59
N GLN A 226 -24.65 7.84 -6.21
CA GLN A 226 -23.53 8.56 -5.61
C GLN A 226 -23.27 8.09 -4.17
N ALA A 227 -24.32 7.83 -3.41
CA ALA A 227 -24.19 7.24 -2.07
C ALA A 227 -23.60 5.82 -2.14
N GLN A 228 -24.07 5.02 -3.11
CA GLN A 228 -23.58 3.67 -3.36
C GLN A 228 -22.12 3.67 -3.84
N PHE A 229 -21.67 4.68 -4.57
CA PHE A 229 -20.26 4.82 -4.94
C PHE A 229 -19.34 4.95 -3.72
N LEU A 230 -19.70 5.75 -2.72
CA LEU A 230 -18.91 5.90 -1.49
C LEU A 230 -18.84 4.59 -0.69
N GLU A 231 -19.94 3.85 -0.64
CA GLU A 231 -19.97 2.53 0.01
C GLU A 231 -19.10 1.52 -0.75
N THR A 232 -19.15 1.51 -2.06
CA THR A 232 -18.30 0.66 -2.90
C THR A 232 -16.82 0.96 -2.68
N ARG A 233 -16.44 2.24 -2.60
CA ARG A 233 -15.06 2.64 -2.31
C ARG A 233 -14.60 2.15 -0.93
N LYS A 234 -15.42 2.27 0.11
CA LYS A 234 -15.13 1.74 1.44
C LYS A 234 -14.97 0.22 1.42
N PHE A 235 -15.85 -0.47 0.71
CA PHE A 235 -15.78 -1.91 0.54
C PHE A 235 -14.44 -2.34 -0.11
N GLN A 236 -14.00 -1.67 -1.17
CA GLN A 236 -12.75 -1.99 -1.86
C GLN A 236 -11.52 -1.80 -0.95
N ILE A 237 -11.49 -0.76 -0.13
CA ILE A 237 -10.40 -0.55 0.84
C ILE A 237 -10.36 -1.70 1.86
N ASN A 238 -11.51 -2.15 2.34
CA ASN A 238 -11.61 -3.28 3.27
C ASN A 238 -11.18 -4.61 2.63
N GLU A 239 -11.52 -4.83 1.35
CA GLU A 239 -11.06 -5.99 0.58
C GLU A 239 -9.53 -6.03 0.47
N ILE A 240 -8.90 -4.90 0.18
CA ILE A 240 -7.44 -4.80 0.12
C ILE A 240 -6.82 -5.05 1.49
N ALA A 241 -7.35 -4.43 2.54
CA ALA A 241 -6.89 -4.66 3.91
C ALA A 241 -6.99 -6.16 4.31
N ARG A 242 -8.06 -6.86 3.88
CA ARG A 242 -8.27 -8.29 4.09
C ARG A 242 -7.21 -9.14 3.38
N ILE A 243 -6.83 -8.80 2.14
CA ILE A 243 -5.80 -9.52 1.38
C ILE A 243 -4.46 -9.48 2.13
N PHE A 244 -4.08 -8.31 2.63
CA PHE A 244 -2.85 -8.13 3.41
C PHE A 244 -3.00 -8.53 4.89
N ARG A 245 -4.20 -8.96 5.33
CA ARG A 245 -4.52 -9.27 6.74
C ARG A 245 -4.24 -8.11 7.70
N VAL A 246 -4.34 -6.88 7.21
CA VAL A 246 -4.22 -5.67 8.02
C VAL A 246 -5.62 -5.32 8.54
N PRO A 247 -5.80 -5.11 9.86
CA PRO A 247 -7.07 -4.69 10.40
C PRO A 247 -7.53 -3.37 9.77
N PRO A 248 -8.79 -3.24 9.33
CA PRO A 248 -9.28 -2.05 8.64
C PRO A 248 -9.06 -0.74 9.40
N HIS A 249 -9.09 -0.76 10.73
CA HIS A 249 -8.87 0.43 11.56
C HIS A 249 -7.43 0.98 11.47
N MET A 250 -6.46 0.17 11.05
CA MET A 250 -5.08 0.63 10.82
C MET A 250 -4.92 1.34 9.48
N VAL A 251 -5.81 1.08 8.51
CA VAL A 251 -5.81 1.67 7.17
C VAL A 251 -6.83 2.81 7.07
N ASN A 252 -7.97 2.66 7.74
CA ASN A 252 -9.08 3.60 7.73
C ASN A 252 -9.22 4.34 9.07
N LYS A 253 -9.68 5.59 9.01
CA LYS A 253 -10.11 6.32 10.20
C LYS A 253 -11.22 5.54 10.90
N ILE A 254 -11.08 5.30 12.22
CA ILE A 254 -12.10 4.61 13.02
C ILE A 254 -13.43 5.37 12.88
N GLU A 255 -14.43 4.73 12.29
CA GLU A 255 -15.77 5.30 12.28
C GLU A 255 -16.36 5.27 13.71
N LYS A 256 -17.01 6.34 14.12
CA LYS A 256 -17.62 6.50 15.47
C LYS A 256 -18.54 5.35 15.92
N HIS A 257 -18.90 4.44 15.04
CA HIS A 257 -19.71 3.25 15.36
C HIS A 257 -18.98 2.19 16.19
N TYR A 258 -17.64 2.10 16.08
CA TYR A 258 -16.87 1.14 16.89
C TYR A 258 -16.81 1.55 18.37
N SER A 259 -16.81 2.85 18.64
CA SER A 259 -16.79 3.37 20.01
C SER A 259 -18.06 3.02 20.81
N LYS A 260 -19.23 2.99 20.15
CA LYS A 260 -20.49 2.59 20.81
C LYS A 260 -20.57 1.10 21.17
N ASN A 261 -19.91 0.22 20.40
CA ASN A 261 -19.91 -1.22 20.68
C ASN A 261 -18.86 -1.60 21.72
N VAL A 262 -17.72 -0.91 21.75
CA VAL A 262 -16.70 -1.11 22.78
C VAL A 262 -17.19 -0.61 24.14
N SER A 263 -17.86 0.55 24.21
CA SER A 263 -18.42 1.05 25.45
C SER A 263 -19.59 0.19 25.99
N ARG A 264 -20.35 -0.49 25.11
CA ARG A 264 -21.38 -1.45 25.54
C ARG A 264 -20.80 -2.74 26.10
N ASN A 265 -19.63 -3.20 25.58
CA ASN A 265 -19.03 -4.45 26.03
C ASN A 265 -18.08 -4.29 27.23
N THR A 266 -17.53 -3.10 27.47
CA THR A 266 -16.56 -2.85 28.55
C THR A 266 -17.14 -2.05 29.72
N GLY A 267 -18.34 -1.49 29.57
CA GLY A 267 -18.96 -0.66 30.62
C GLY A 267 -18.18 0.62 30.95
N THR A 268 -17.14 0.93 30.20
CA THR A 268 -16.27 2.09 30.43
C THR A 268 -16.54 3.13 29.36
N ASP A 269 -17.00 4.30 29.74
CA ASP A 269 -17.20 5.42 28.82
C ASP A 269 -15.83 5.97 28.37
N ILE A 270 -15.59 6.03 27.04
CA ILE A 270 -14.34 6.55 26.45
C ILE A 270 -14.09 7.99 26.87
N THR A 271 -15.15 8.77 27.10
CA THR A 271 -15.07 10.12 27.69
C THR A 271 -14.42 10.14 29.08
N ASP A 272 -14.54 9.07 29.83
CA ASP A 272 -13.95 8.96 31.18
C ASP A 272 -12.44 8.62 31.09
N LEU A 273 -12.05 7.86 30.06
CA LEU A 273 -10.63 7.59 29.75
C LEU A 273 -9.91 8.82 29.19
N GLU A 274 -10.56 9.61 28.36
CA GLU A 274 -10.01 10.87 27.85
C GLU A 274 -9.86 11.91 28.97
N LYS A 275 -10.80 12.00 29.91
CA LYS A 275 -10.67 12.84 31.10
C LYS A 275 -9.52 12.42 32.00
N ARG A 276 -9.31 11.12 32.19
CA ARG A 276 -8.19 10.59 32.98
C ARG A 276 -6.83 10.83 32.30
N LEU A 277 -6.76 10.70 30.96
CA LEU A 277 -5.55 11.02 30.19
C LEU A 277 -5.20 12.52 30.22
N ASN A 278 -6.20 13.40 30.22
CA ASN A 278 -5.98 14.84 30.30
C ASN A 278 -5.57 15.32 31.72
N LEU A 279 -5.85 14.52 32.75
CA LEU A 279 -5.39 14.80 34.13
C LEU A 279 -3.93 14.35 34.36
N LEU A 280 -3.32 13.61 33.42
CA LEU A 280 -1.94 13.14 33.50
C LEU A 280 -0.97 13.94 32.61
N LYS A 281 -1.43 15.01 31.99
CA LYS A 281 -0.55 15.96 31.30
C LYS A 281 0.00 16.97 32.32
N PRO A 282 1.36 17.14 32.39
CA PRO A 282 2.00 18.11 33.25
C PRO A 282 1.63 19.54 32.90
#